data_8595a3e101f1764838e19e9e907d8603
#
_entry.id   8595a3e101f1764838e19e9e907d8603
#
_cell.length_a   1.000
_cell.length_b   1.000
_cell.length_c   1.000
_cell.angle_alpha   90.00
_cell.angle_beta   90.00
_cell.angle_gamma   90.00
#
_symmetry.space_group_name_H-M   'P 1'
#
loop_
_entity.id
_entity.type
_entity.pdbx_description
1 polymer ?
#
loop_
_entity_poly.entity_id
_entity_poly.type
_entity_poly.pdbx_seq_one_letter_code
_entity_poly.pdbx_strand_id
1 'polypeptide(L)'
;MQNVIAGGMNLRIPLWANEGLAEYLSMNWDTQADMTIRDLAINERIPTIRELEYFLAYKGGQSVWRFIATKYGREKIGEIFQAMKRHGNAEKGFKEALGMDFEELTEQWHKYIKKEYYPDVAGRDEVKDIAKPLTDHKKDKNFYNVSPTVSPDGSKIAVLSDRSGYMDVYILDAVTGKKIDRVVKGNRSINFEELKFLQPGISWSPDSKQIVIAAKSGAHDALYLIDVNTGKEKKINFNLDGVFTASWSPDGKQLAFVGNEGGASDIYLYDLDNKEKINITADVFSDTEPSWSPDGKTIVFVSDRGGLSNKGETTAKDMLSHNYNHQDIYTIDVDSRDVTRITDTDYNENYPIFANTDNSLFYTGDYQGTWNLFRHDLNSGRSQVVTNLLTGLFQLSLTRDDGTLVFAGYAGLGWDIYRINNPLALDSTSVSATNFIANRKENDQEELADLRKHKLKGTAANTTDYSTYIFAWEYEQYNKESMRDQPLDSKPDSIYKKDDGDYIPQAYKTRFSLDIAQGAYGYNNVFGHQGLFMFYFSDIMGDHQISVAMESQISLQNSDYYL
;
A
#
# COMPACT_ATOMS: atom_id res chain seq x y z
N MET A 1 1.66 19.23 -10.10
CA MET A 1 0.40 19.98 -10.19
C MET A 1 -0.47 19.31 -11.24
N GLN A 2 -1.57 18.71 -10.83
CA GLN A 2 -2.55 18.18 -11.79
C GLN A 2 -3.50 19.30 -12.23
N ASN A 3 -3.69 19.44 -13.53
CA ASN A 3 -4.67 20.36 -14.09
C ASN A 3 -5.99 19.60 -14.27
N VAL A 4 -6.97 19.87 -13.43
CA VAL A 4 -8.33 19.37 -13.66
C VAL A 4 -9.04 20.32 -14.60
N ILE A 5 -9.31 19.88 -15.81
CA ILE A 5 -10.11 20.63 -16.79
C ILE A 5 -11.58 20.35 -16.49
N ALA A 6 -12.19 21.15 -15.63
CA ALA A 6 -13.63 21.16 -15.45
C ALA A 6 -14.22 22.35 -16.23
N GLY A 7 -14.78 22.10 -17.41
CA GLY A 7 -15.59 23.06 -18.14
C GLY A 7 -14.91 24.38 -18.50
N GLY A 8 -13.70 24.33 -19.08
CA GLY A 8 -13.03 25.53 -19.62
C GLY A 8 -12.31 26.44 -18.61
N MET A 9 -12.26 26.10 -17.35
CA MET A 9 -11.45 26.79 -16.34
C MET A 9 -10.28 25.93 -15.88
N ASN A 10 -9.04 26.43 -16.04
CA ASN A 10 -7.83 25.81 -15.49
C ASN A 10 -7.76 26.03 -13.97
N LEU A 11 -8.43 25.18 -13.20
CA LEU A 11 -8.30 25.16 -11.75
C LEU A 11 -7.04 24.37 -11.37
N ARG A 12 -6.04 25.07 -10.82
CA ARG A 12 -4.84 24.41 -10.26
C ARG A 12 -5.10 24.02 -8.81
N ILE A 13 -5.35 22.76 -8.57
CA ILE A 13 -5.46 22.18 -7.22
C ILE A 13 -4.06 21.76 -6.77
N PRO A 14 -3.58 22.15 -5.58
CA PRO A 14 -2.32 21.65 -5.03
C PRO A 14 -2.35 20.13 -4.91
N LEU A 15 -1.20 19.47 -5.14
CA LEU A 15 -1.09 18.01 -5.10
C LEU A 15 -1.61 17.44 -3.77
N TRP A 16 -1.21 18.03 -2.65
CA TRP A 16 -1.64 17.61 -1.32
C TRP A 16 -3.17 17.69 -1.13
N ALA A 17 -3.82 18.67 -1.73
CA ALA A 17 -5.27 18.82 -1.61
C ALA A 17 -6.02 17.77 -2.42
N ASN A 18 -5.49 17.38 -3.59
CA ASN A 18 -6.07 16.35 -4.45
C ASN A 18 -5.80 14.94 -3.90
N GLU A 19 -4.53 14.58 -3.74
CA GLU A 19 -4.14 13.25 -3.30
C GLU A 19 -4.55 12.98 -1.84
N GLY A 20 -4.37 13.97 -0.96
CA GLY A 20 -4.78 13.87 0.44
C GLY A 20 -6.30 13.73 0.61
N LEU A 21 -7.11 14.34 -0.28
CA LEU A 21 -8.56 14.14 -0.26
C LEU A 21 -8.93 12.73 -0.74
N ALA A 22 -8.27 12.22 -1.77
CA ALA A 22 -8.48 10.85 -2.23
C ALA A 22 -8.18 9.85 -1.11
N GLU A 23 -7.07 10.00 -0.41
CA GLU A 23 -6.73 9.20 0.78
C GLU A 23 -7.80 9.33 1.88
N TYR A 24 -8.20 10.56 2.22
CA TYR A 24 -9.20 10.81 3.26
C TYR A 24 -10.58 10.21 2.92
N LEU A 25 -11.01 10.28 1.66
CA LEU A 25 -12.31 9.74 1.26
C LEU A 25 -12.31 8.21 1.12
N SER A 26 -11.17 7.60 0.77
CA SER A 26 -11.06 6.15 0.62
C SER A 26 -10.84 5.43 1.95
N MET A 27 -9.93 5.93 2.78
CA MET A 27 -9.50 5.27 4.02
C MET A 27 -9.97 5.98 5.29
N ASN A 28 -10.54 7.20 5.19
CA ASN A 28 -10.79 8.12 6.28
C ASN A 28 -9.50 8.42 7.06
N TRP A 29 -9.14 7.56 8.00
CA TRP A 29 -7.89 7.63 8.76
C TRP A 29 -7.43 6.22 9.16
N ASP A 30 -6.19 5.90 8.88
CA ASP A 30 -5.60 4.60 9.16
C ASP A 30 -4.36 4.71 10.06
N THR A 31 -3.93 3.60 10.64
CA THR A 31 -2.79 3.54 11.56
C THR A 31 -1.48 3.95 10.89
N GLN A 32 -1.32 3.73 9.57
CA GLN A 32 -0.12 4.15 8.84
C GLN A 32 -0.05 5.66 8.68
N ALA A 33 -1.17 6.30 8.35
CA ALA A 33 -1.27 7.76 8.31
C ALA A 33 -1.02 8.36 9.69
N ASP A 34 -1.61 7.77 10.72
CA ASP A 34 -1.45 8.17 12.12
C ASP A 34 0.01 8.08 12.58
N MET A 35 0.68 6.95 12.27
CA MET A 35 2.11 6.75 12.54
C MET A 35 2.99 7.81 11.86
N THR A 36 2.72 8.09 10.58
CA THR A 36 3.50 9.06 9.80
C THR A 36 3.39 10.47 10.38
N ILE A 37 2.18 10.92 10.71
CA ILE A 37 1.95 12.26 11.25
C ILE A 37 2.44 12.36 12.68
N ARG A 38 2.32 11.30 13.49
CA ARG A 38 2.91 11.21 14.83
C ARG A 38 4.43 11.38 14.78
N ASP A 39 5.11 10.66 13.88
CA ASP A 39 6.56 10.78 13.71
C ASP A 39 7.00 12.21 13.33
N LEU A 40 6.27 12.84 12.40
CA LEU A 40 6.48 14.26 12.05
C LEU A 40 6.33 15.18 13.26
N ALA A 41 5.28 14.97 14.07
CA ALA A 41 4.99 15.79 15.22
C ALA A 41 6.08 15.69 16.28
N ILE A 42 6.48 14.46 16.61
CA ILE A 42 7.47 14.17 17.68
C ILE A 42 8.86 14.67 17.30
N ASN A 43 9.24 14.55 16.01
CA ASN A 43 10.52 15.02 15.51
C ASN A 43 10.54 16.51 15.17
N GLU A 44 9.45 17.26 15.43
CA GLU A 44 9.28 18.69 15.10
C GLU A 44 9.53 19.01 13.60
N ARG A 45 9.12 18.11 12.73
CA ARG A 45 9.34 18.18 11.28
C ARG A 45 8.05 18.32 10.47
N ILE A 46 6.99 18.83 11.09
CA ILE A 46 5.73 19.07 10.40
C ILE A 46 5.94 20.19 9.38
N PRO A 47 5.83 19.92 8.06
CA PRO A 47 6.00 20.94 7.03
C PRO A 47 4.80 21.89 7.03
N THR A 48 4.95 23.02 6.36
CA THR A 48 3.79 23.86 6.02
C THR A 48 2.91 23.15 4.99
N ILE A 49 1.64 23.53 4.90
CA ILE A 49 0.71 22.97 3.90
C ILE A 49 1.24 23.14 2.47
N ARG A 50 1.98 24.22 2.19
CA ARG A 50 2.59 24.47 0.87
C ARG A 50 3.76 23.53 0.55
N GLU A 51 4.42 22.98 1.56
CA GLU A 51 5.56 22.08 1.45
C GLU A 51 5.14 20.60 1.48
N LEU A 52 3.85 20.29 1.50
CA LEU A 52 3.35 18.93 1.39
C LEU A 52 3.53 18.41 -0.05
N GLU A 53 4.66 17.79 -0.29
CA GLU A 53 5.09 17.24 -1.59
C GLU A 53 5.40 15.75 -1.48
N TYR A 54 5.51 15.06 -2.61
CA TYR A 54 5.82 13.63 -2.71
C TYR A 54 4.91 12.79 -1.80
N PHE A 55 5.47 11.90 -1.01
CA PHE A 55 4.76 11.04 -0.06
C PHE A 55 3.92 11.85 0.96
N LEU A 56 4.43 13.01 1.40
CA LEU A 56 3.71 13.86 2.34
C LEU A 56 2.50 14.58 1.70
N ALA A 57 2.40 14.65 0.39
CA ALA A 57 1.18 15.13 -0.27
C ALA A 57 -0.01 14.21 0.02
N TYR A 58 0.23 12.90 0.13
CA TYR A 58 -0.78 11.90 0.47
C TYR A 58 -1.13 11.94 1.95
N LYS A 59 -0.26 11.50 2.83
CA LYS A 59 -0.54 11.36 4.27
C LYS A 59 -0.65 12.71 5.01
N GLY A 60 0.16 13.70 4.65
CA GLY A 60 0.03 15.07 5.17
C GLY A 60 -1.26 15.72 4.69
N GLY A 61 -1.57 15.62 3.41
CA GLY A 61 -2.82 16.12 2.84
C GLY A 61 -4.05 15.46 3.45
N GLN A 62 -4.05 14.13 3.64
CA GLN A 62 -5.08 13.38 4.37
C GLN A 62 -5.28 13.94 5.78
N SER A 63 -4.19 14.24 6.49
CA SER A 63 -4.24 14.86 7.82
C SER A 63 -4.85 16.25 7.83
N VAL A 64 -4.55 17.10 6.82
CA VAL A 64 -5.16 18.43 6.68
C VAL A 64 -6.68 18.31 6.47
N TRP A 65 -7.11 17.40 5.60
CA TRP A 65 -8.54 17.18 5.37
C TRP A 65 -9.26 16.60 6.57
N ARG A 66 -8.64 15.66 7.29
CA ARG A 66 -9.16 15.16 8.57
C ARG A 66 -9.32 16.29 9.58
N PHE A 67 -8.30 17.16 9.73
CA PHE A 67 -8.36 18.32 10.59
C PHE A 67 -9.53 19.25 10.23
N ILE A 68 -9.71 19.57 8.95
CA ILE A 68 -10.81 20.41 8.48
C ILE A 68 -12.15 19.78 8.80
N ALA A 69 -12.34 18.50 8.47
CA ALA A 69 -13.58 17.78 8.71
C ALA A 69 -13.92 17.69 10.21
N THR A 70 -12.91 17.39 11.04
CA THR A 70 -13.09 17.26 12.50
C THR A 70 -13.41 18.60 13.16
N LYS A 71 -12.76 19.67 12.74
CA LYS A 71 -12.89 20.98 13.41
C LYS A 71 -14.02 21.86 12.86
N TYR A 72 -14.26 21.79 11.56
CA TYR A 72 -15.17 22.71 10.87
C TYR A 72 -16.38 22.02 10.23
N GLY A 73 -16.44 20.67 10.29
CA GLY A 73 -17.48 19.87 9.67
C GLY A 73 -17.10 19.33 8.29
N ARG A 74 -17.59 18.14 7.98
CA ARG A 74 -17.30 17.43 6.71
C ARG A 74 -17.87 18.16 5.48
N GLU A 75 -18.96 18.90 5.64
CA GLU A 75 -19.60 19.74 4.63
C GLU A 75 -18.68 20.85 4.10
N LYS A 76 -17.70 21.31 4.90
CA LYS A 76 -16.72 22.31 4.51
C LYS A 76 -15.85 21.86 3.32
N ILE A 77 -15.65 20.56 3.14
CA ILE A 77 -14.95 20.03 1.97
C ILE A 77 -15.66 20.46 0.68
N GLY A 78 -16.98 20.26 0.62
CA GLY A 78 -17.78 20.69 -0.54
C GLY A 78 -17.79 22.20 -0.74
N GLU A 79 -17.91 22.98 0.34
CA GLU A 79 -17.86 24.45 0.27
C GLU A 79 -16.51 24.96 -0.26
N ILE A 80 -15.39 24.37 0.17
CA ILE A 80 -14.05 24.70 -0.32
C ILE A 80 -13.96 24.47 -1.83
N PHE A 81 -14.40 23.30 -2.33
CA PHE A 81 -14.35 23.00 -3.77
C PHE A 81 -15.24 23.93 -4.59
N GLN A 82 -16.44 24.28 -4.11
CA GLN A 82 -17.30 25.25 -4.76
C GLN A 82 -16.66 26.64 -4.81
N ALA A 83 -16.03 27.08 -3.71
CA ALA A 83 -15.32 28.34 -3.66
C ALA A 83 -14.07 28.34 -4.57
N MET A 84 -13.31 27.25 -4.59
CA MET A 84 -12.18 27.06 -5.52
C MET A 84 -12.63 27.19 -6.97
N LYS A 85 -13.76 26.59 -7.33
CA LYS A 85 -14.34 26.68 -8.68
C LYS A 85 -14.72 28.13 -9.02
N ARG A 86 -15.34 28.86 -8.08
CA ARG A 86 -15.70 30.28 -8.30
C ARG A 86 -14.49 31.18 -8.53
N HIS A 87 -13.42 30.97 -7.80
CA HIS A 87 -12.22 31.81 -7.85
C HIS A 87 -11.17 31.36 -8.89
N GLY A 88 -11.26 30.11 -9.40
CA GLY A 88 -10.20 29.51 -10.22
C GLY A 88 -8.87 29.38 -9.47
N ASN A 89 -8.89 29.41 -8.13
CA ASN A 89 -7.71 29.42 -7.28
C ASN A 89 -7.98 28.71 -5.95
N ALA A 90 -7.11 27.75 -5.60
CA ALA A 90 -7.30 26.93 -4.41
C ALA A 90 -7.25 27.75 -3.11
N GLU A 91 -6.21 28.57 -2.92
CA GLU A 91 -6.03 29.35 -1.69
C GLU A 91 -7.17 30.32 -1.44
N LYS A 92 -7.66 31.00 -2.50
CA LYS A 92 -8.86 31.87 -2.40
C LYS A 92 -10.10 31.06 -2.02
N GLY A 93 -10.22 29.82 -2.50
CA GLY A 93 -11.31 28.92 -2.14
C GLY A 93 -11.28 28.55 -0.67
N PHE A 94 -10.12 28.17 -0.14
CA PHE A 94 -9.94 27.92 1.29
C PHE A 94 -10.22 29.17 2.13
N LYS A 95 -9.73 30.34 1.70
CA LYS A 95 -9.95 31.60 2.42
C LYS A 95 -11.42 31.99 2.47
N GLU A 96 -12.18 31.79 1.39
CA GLU A 96 -13.63 32.03 1.39
C GLU A 96 -14.38 31.07 2.31
N ALA A 97 -14.08 29.76 2.22
CA ALA A 97 -14.85 28.74 2.92
C ALA A 97 -14.51 28.65 4.43
N LEU A 98 -13.25 28.87 4.79
CA LEU A 98 -12.74 28.71 6.16
C LEU A 98 -12.40 30.03 6.85
N GLY A 99 -12.34 31.14 6.12
CA GLY A 99 -11.91 32.44 6.64
C GLY A 99 -10.40 32.56 6.85
N MET A 100 -9.60 31.62 6.35
CA MET A 100 -8.15 31.49 6.59
C MET A 100 -7.39 31.26 5.29
N ASP A 101 -6.21 31.85 5.16
CA ASP A 101 -5.27 31.47 4.10
C ASP A 101 -4.45 30.24 4.50
N PHE A 102 -3.54 29.79 3.62
CA PHE A 102 -2.75 28.57 3.87
C PHE A 102 -1.75 28.73 5.01
N GLU A 103 -1.32 29.92 5.35
CA GLU A 103 -0.43 30.18 6.48
C GLU A 103 -1.18 30.03 7.81
N GLU A 104 -2.30 30.68 7.94
CA GLU A 104 -3.20 30.58 9.10
C GLU A 104 -3.72 29.14 9.28
N LEU A 105 -4.06 28.47 8.18
CA LEU A 105 -4.50 27.06 8.19
C LEU A 105 -3.36 26.14 8.66
N THR A 106 -2.11 26.39 8.23
CA THR A 106 -0.92 25.68 8.67
C THR A 106 -0.74 25.79 10.19
N GLU A 107 -0.83 27.02 10.74
CA GLU A 107 -0.69 27.23 12.19
C GLU A 107 -1.75 26.46 12.99
N GLN A 108 -3.01 26.50 12.53
CA GLN A 108 -4.10 25.80 13.19
C GLN A 108 -3.95 24.27 13.11
N TRP A 109 -3.54 23.77 11.94
CA TRP A 109 -3.26 22.35 11.74
C TRP A 109 -2.08 21.86 12.57
N HIS A 110 -0.96 22.60 12.63
CA HIS A 110 0.18 22.29 13.50
C HIS A 110 -0.23 22.23 14.98
N LYS A 111 -1.06 23.17 15.43
CA LYS A 111 -1.57 23.17 16.82
C LYS A 111 -2.45 21.97 17.11
N TYR A 112 -3.28 21.57 16.12
CA TYR A 112 -4.11 20.36 16.22
C TYR A 112 -3.24 19.10 16.34
N ILE A 113 -2.26 18.91 15.44
CA ILE A 113 -1.33 17.78 15.45
C ILE A 113 -0.57 17.68 16.78
N LYS A 114 -0.01 18.78 17.28
CA LYS A 114 0.71 18.77 18.55
C LYS A 114 -0.18 18.33 19.73
N LYS A 115 -1.42 18.75 19.74
CA LYS A 115 -2.38 18.31 20.78
C LYS A 115 -2.70 16.83 20.68
N GLU A 116 -2.79 16.32 19.46
CA GLU A 116 -3.13 14.92 19.20
C GLU A 116 -2.00 13.98 19.63
N TYR A 117 -0.75 14.28 19.28
CA TYR A 117 0.35 13.31 19.35
C TYR A 117 1.33 13.49 20.52
N TYR A 118 1.45 14.67 21.12
CA TYR A 118 2.37 14.84 22.25
C TYR A 118 2.03 13.98 23.46
N PRO A 119 0.77 13.68 23.78
CA PRO A 119 0.44 12.76 24.86
C PRO A 119 0.97 11.34 24.65
N ASP A 120 1.12 10.91 23.40
CA ASP A 120 1.57 9.56 23.05
C ASP A 120 3.04 9.29 23.44
N VAL A 121 3.86 10.34 23.55
CA VAL A 121 5.30 10.23 23.86
C VAL A 121 5.54 9.71 25.28
N ALA A 122 4.69 10.07 26.23
CA ALA A 122 4.96 9.83 27.65
C ALA A 122 4.93 8.35 28.07
N GLY A 123 4.36 7.48 27.27
CA GLY A 123 4.15 6.08 27.66
C GLY A 123 4.64 5.05 26.65
N ARG A 124 5.41 5.46 25.64
CA ARG A 124 5.87 4.58 24.56
C ARG A 124 7.35 4.77 24.28
N ASP A 125 7.97 3.70 23.79
CA ASP A 125 9.38 3.66 23.44
C ASP A 125 9.60 4.05 21.97
N GLU A 126 10.72 4.69 21.67
CA GLU A 126 11.23 4.75 20.31
C GLU A 126 11.87 3.41 19.94
N VAL A 127 11.86 3.07 18.63
CA VAL A 127 12.44 1.79 18.16
C VAL A 127 13.90 1.61 18.64
N LYS A 128 14.69 2.70 18.67
CA LYS A 128 16.10 2.67 19.11
C LYS A 128 16.27 2.38 20.60
N ASP A 129 15.22 2.55 21.43
CA ASP A 129 15.31 2.30 22.88
C ASP A 129 15.24 0.80 23.20
N ILE A 130 14.56 0.02 22.33
CA ILE A 130 14.38 -1.42 22.49
C ILE A 130 15.26 -2.25 21.55
N ALA A 131 15.77 -1.68 20.47
CA ALA A 131 16.47 -2.38 19.41
C ALA A 131 17.72 -1.63 18.93
N LYS A 132 18.76 -2.38 18.56
CA LYS A 132 19.98 -1.81 18.00
C LYS A 132 19.81 -1.49 16.52
N PRO A 133 20.02 -0.24 16.07
CA PRO A 133 20.03 0.09 14.64
C PRO A 133 21.23 -0.55 13.92
N LEU A 134 20.98 -1.08 12.74
CA LEU A 134 21.99 -1.63 11.81
C LEU A 134 22.21 -0.72 10.61
N THR A 135 21.25 0.12 10.26
CA THR A 135 21.35 1.15 9.22
C THR A 135 20.99 2.52 9.79
N ASP A 136 21.28 3.57 9.03
CA ASP A 136 20.96 4.96 9.40
C ASP A 136 20.65 5.75 8.12
N HIS A 137 19.36 5.88 7.81
CA HIS A 137 18.87 6.57 6.61
C HIS A 137 19.32 8.03 6.55
N LYS A 138 19.47 8.72 7.70
CA LYS A 138 19.92 10.12 7.75
C LYS A 138 21.37 10.25 7.36
N LYS A 139 22.23 9.32 7.81
CA LYS A 139 23.65 9.26 7.47
C LYS A 139 23.86 8.84 6.02
N ASP A 140 23.12 7.83 5.56
CA ASP A 140 23.20 7.30 4.21
C ASP A 140 22.46 8.18 3.18
N LYS A 141 21.71 9.20 3.64
CA LYS A 141 20.90 10.14 2.83
C LYS A 141 19.90 9.43 1.93
N ASN A 142 19.24 8.43 2.45
CA ASN A 142 18.23 7.66 1.79
C ASN A 142 16.92 7.67 2.60
N PHE A 143 15.87 7.05 2.09
CA PHE A 143 14.58 6.97 2.77
C PHE A 143 14.25 5.54 3.19
N TYR A 144 14.57 4.56 2.34
CA TYR A 144 14.22 3.17 2.53
C TYR A 144 15.44 2.29 2.85
N ASN A 145 15.44 1.66 4.02
CA ASN A 145 16.14 0.43 4.32
C ASN A 145 15.08 -0.53 4.83
N VAL A 146 14.64 -1.46 3.99
CA VAL A 146 13.45 -2.29 4.23
C VAL A 146 13.69 -3.73 3.82
N SER A 147 12.71 -4.62 4.12
CA SER A 147 12.75 -6.03 3.77
C SER A 147 14.00 -6.77 4.25
N PRO A 148 14.37 -6.61 5.53
CA PRO A 148 15.52 -7.35 6.05
C PRO A 148 15.22 -8.84 6.11
N THR A 149 16.15 -9.65 5.64
CA THR A 149 16.10 -11.10 5.86
C THR A 149 17.49 -11.61 6.26
N VAL A 150 17.54 -12.28 7.42
CA VAL A 150 18.79 -12.82 7.95
C VAL A 150 19.09 -14.17 7.29
N SER A 151 20.37 -14.38 6.95
CA SER A 151 20.79 -15.67 6.39
C SER A 151 20.65 -16.80 7.43
N PRO A 152 20.33 -18.04 7.03
CA PRO A 152 20.21 -19.17 7.94
C PRO A 152 21.42 -19.42 8.85
N ASP A 153 22.63 -19.06 8.38
CA ASP A 153 23.88 -19.13 9.18
C ASP A 153 24.06 -17.95 10.15
N GLY A 154 23.12 -16.98 10.15
CA GLY A 154 23.14 -15.81 11.02
C GLY A 154 24.22 -14.75 10.71
N SER A 155 24.99 -14.91 9.64
CA SER A 155 26.16 -14.04 9.37
C SER A 155 25.82 -12.79 8.56
N LYS A 156 24.77 -12.84 7.74
CA LYS A 156 24.43 -11.80 6.76
C LYS A 156 22.95 -11.40 6.86
N ILE A 157 22.66 -10.20 6.39
CA ILE A 157 21.28 -9.71 6.18
C ILE A 157 21.20 -9.21 4.75
N ALA A 158 20.21 -9.67 3.99
CA ALA A 158 19.82 -9.04 2.73
C ALA A 158 18.77 -7.97 3.00
N VAL A 159 18.87 -6.81 2.33
CA VAL A 159 17.97 -5.67 2.50
C VAL A 159 17.71 -4.98 1.17
N LEU A 160 16.52 -4.39 1.03
CA LEU A 160 16.23 -3.40 -0.01
C LEU A 160 16.59 -2.02 0.50
N SER A 161 17.31 -1.24 -0.32
CA SER A 161 17.68 0.13 0.05
C SER A 161 17.84 1.03 -1.17
N ASP A 162 17.38 2.27 -1.04
CA ASP A 162 17.49 3.32 -2.07
C ASP A 162 18.74 4.21 -1.92
N ARG A 163 19.72 3.80 -1.11
CA ARG A 163 20.97 4.57 -0.85
C ARG A 163 21.82 4.91 -2.09
N SER A 164 21.57 4.28 -3.22
CA SER A 164 22.21 4.62 -4.49
C SER A 164 21.38 5.57 -5.36
N GLY A 165 20.25 6.05 -4.88
CA GLY A 165 19.25 6.77 -5.64
C GLY A 165 18.27 5.85 -6.39
N TYR A 166 18.44 4.52 -6.30
CA TYR A 166 17.60 3.49 -6.87
C TYR A 166 17.38 2.39 -5.84
N MET A 167 16.27 1.67 -5.93
CA MET A 167 16.02 0.54 -5.07
C MET A 167 16.91 -0.64 -5.46
N ASP A 168 17.85 -1.01 -4.59
CA ASP A 168 18.84 -2.08 -4.79
C ASP A 168 18.75 -3.12 -3.68
N VAL A 169 19.29 -4.32 -3.92
CA VAL A 169 19.50 -5.32 -2.85
C VAL A 169 20.93 -5.29 -2.37
N TYR A 170 21.11 -5.05 -1.09
CA TYR A 170 22.40 -5.07 -0.40
C TYR A 170 22.50 -6.25 0.56
N ILE A 171 23.72 -6.75 0.70
CA ILE A 171 24.10 -7.70 1.74
C ILE A 171 24.87 -6.94 2.81
N LEU A 172 24.41 -7.06 4.05
CA LEU A 172 25.02 -6.44 5.23
C LEU A 172 25.56 -7.53 6.17
N ASP A 173 26.54 -7.16 6.96
CA ASP A 173 26.97 -7.95 8.12
C ASP A 173 25.90 -7.92 9.21
N ALA A 174 25.46 -9.06 9.70
CA ALA A 174 24.32 -9.17 10.62
C ALA A 174 24.57 -8.57 12.01
N VAL A 175 25.82 -8.40 12.42
CA VAL A 175 26.18 -7.87 13.74
C VAL A 175 26.39 -6.37 13.72
N THR A 176 27.07 -5.89 12.67
CA THR A 176 27.53 -4.50 12.58
C THR A 176 26.69 -3.63 11.65
N GLY A 177 25.86 -4.22 10.78
CA GLY A 177 25.14 -3.51 9.74
C GLY A 177 26.02 -3.00 8.58
N LYS A 178 27.33 -3.29 8.60
CA LYS A 178 28.22 -2.84 7.53
C LYS A 178 27.89 -3.51 6.22
N LYS A 179 27.83 -2.71 5.15
CA LYS A 179 27.66 -3.21 3.80
C LYS A 179 28.79 -4.15 3.42
N ILE A 180 28.45 -5.36 2.98
CA ILE A 180 29.36 -6.35 2.39
C ILE A 180 29.33 -6.19 0.88
N ASP A 181 28.15 -6.25 0.25
CA ASP A 181 28.02 -6.18 -1.22
C ASP A 181 26.68 -5.56 -1.65
N ARG A 182 26.54 -5.33 -2.96
CA ARG A 182 25.31 -4.98 -3.64
C ARG A 182 25.06 -6.00 -4.75
N VAL A 183 24.15 -6.93 -4.49
CA VAL A 183 23.91 -8.10 -5.36
C VAL A 183 22.89 -7.84 -6.45
N VAL A 184 21.99 -6.86 -6.28
CA VAL A 184 21.03 -6.43 -7.31
C VAL A 184 21.10 -4.93 -7.50
N LYS A 185 21.07 -4.49 -8.75
CA LYS A 185 20.93 -3.10 -9.18
C LYS A 185 19.58 -2.92 -9.84
N GLY A 186 18.59 -2.48 -9.06
CA GLY A 186 17.22 -2.25 -9.55
C GLY A 186 17.08 -1.00 -10.43
N ASN A 187 15.98 -0.92 -11.16
CA ASN A 187 15.61 0.20 -12.04
C ASN A 187 16.66 0.56 -13.14
N ARG A 188 17.58 -0.34 -13.46
CA ARG A 188 18.70 -0.10 -14.39
C ARG A 188 18.90 -1.18 -15.44
N SER A 189 18.04 -2.18 -15.47
CA SER A 189 18.07 -3.25 -16.46
C SER A 189 16.66 -3.80 -16.66
N ILE A 190 16.44 -4.44 -17.80
CA ILE A 190 15.17 -5.11 -18.13
C ILE A 190 14.85 -6.27 -17.16
N ASN A 191 15.84 -6.82 -16.48
CA ASN A 191 15.64 -7.90 -15.52
C ASN A 191 15.12 -7.38 -14.18
N PHE A 192 15.43 -6.13 -13.84
CA PHE A 192 15.06 -5.50 -12.57
C PHE A 192 14.51 -4.09 -12.84
N GLU A 193 13.43 -3.99 -13.63
CA GLU A 193 12.75 -2.72 -13.90
C GLU A 193 12.16 -2.14 -12.63
N GLU A 194 11.62 -3.01 -11.76
CA GLU A 194 11.10 -2.64 -10.46
C GLU A 194 11.30 -3.79 -9.47
N LEU A 195 11.86 -3.46 -8.31
CA LEU A 195 11.86 -4.34 -7.15
C LEU A 195 10.62 -4.07 -6.30
N LYS A 196 9.91 -5.12 -5.88
CA LYS A 196 8.63 -5.03 -5.17
C LYS A 196 8.83 -4.63 -3.70
N PHE A 197 9.19 -3.38 -3.45
CA PHE A 197 9.53 -2.92 -2.09
C PHE A 197 8.31 -2.57 -1.23
N LEU A 198 7.14 -2.33 -1.83
CA LEU A 198 5.89 -2.09 -1.09
C LEU A 198 5.29 -3.38 -0.51
N GLN A 199 5.54 -4.50 -1.16
CA GLN A 199 5.25 -5.85 -0.66
C GLN A 199 6.54 -6.66 -0.71
N PRO A 200 7.51 -6.34 0.12
CA PRO A 200 8.83 -6.91 0.02
C PRO A 200 8.86 -8.35 0.48
N GLY A 201 9.61 -9.15 -0.24
CA GLY A 201 9.91 -10.52 0.14
C GLY A 201 11.26 -10.90 -0.42
N ILE A 202 12.27 -10.92 0.44
CA ILE A 202 13.54 -11.56 0.16
C ILE A 202 13.60 -12.79 1.05
N SER A 203 13.99 -13.95 0.52
CA SER A 203 14.22 -15.13 1.32
C SER A 203 15.55 -15.79 0.93
N TRP A 204 16.27 -16.31 1.93
CA TRP A 204 17.51 -17.03 1.72
C TRP A 204 17.27 -18.51 1.44
N SER A 205 18.11 -19.09 0.60
CA SER A 205 18.25 -20.54 0.51
C SER A 205 18.78 -21.10 1.85
N PRO A 206 18.40 -22.34 2.24
CA PRO A 206 18.83 -22.93 3.51
C PRO A 206 20.36 -23.05 3.68
N ASP A 207 21.12 -23.05 2.59
CA ASP A 207 22.59 -23.09 2.59
C ASP A 207 23.25 -21.70 2.65
N SER A 208 22.47 -20.63 2.79
CA SER A 208 22.94 -19.24 2.87
C SER A 208 23.72 -18.72 1.64
N LYS A 209 23.54 -19.36 0.47
CA LYS A 209 24.27 -18.97 -0.75
C LYS A 209 23.45 -18.17 -1.75
N GLN A 210 22.15 -18.35 -1.74
CA GLN A 210 21.25 -17.70 -2.68
C GLN A 210 20.16 -16.94 -1.94
N ILE A 211 19.64 -15.93 -2.61
CA ILE A 211 18.38 -15.28 -2.23
C ILE A 211 17.36 -15.42 -3.36
N VAL A 212 16.08 -15.43 -3.01
CA VAL A 212 14.98 -15.28 -3.95
C VAL A 212 14.33 -13.91 -3.76
N ILE A 213 14.01 -13.23 -4.86
CA ILE A 213 13.27 -11.98 -4.87
C ILE A 213 12.24 -11.96 -6.01
N ALA A 214 11.16 -11.22 -5.81
CA ALA A 214 10.23 -10.87 -6.88
C ALA A 214 10.62 -9.55 -7.53
N ALA A 215 10.56 -9.47 -8.85
CA ALA A 215 10.85 -8.26 -9.59
C ALA A 215 10.02 -8.16 -10.88
N LYS A 216 9.68 -6.95 -11.28
CA LYS A 216 9.16 -6.67 -12.62
C LYS A 216 10.28 -6.79 -13.64
N SER A 217 10.03 -7.53 -14.71
CA SER A 217 11.03 -7.87 -15.70
C SER A 217 10.42 -7.90 -17.10
N GLY A 218 10.49 -6.79 -17.79
CA GLY A 218 9.76 -6.57 -19.04
C GLY A 218 8.27 -6.42 -18.77
N ALA A 219 7.45 -7.10 -19.55
CA ALA A 219 5.98 -7.00 -19.44
C ALA A 219 5.40 -7.75 -18.21
N HIS A 220 6.18 -8.59 -17.51
CA HIS A 220 5.69 -9.50 -16.48
C HIS A 220 6.58 -9.50 -15.24
N ASP A 221 5.98 -9.87 -14.11
CA ASP A 221 6.71 -10.15 -12.89
C ASP A 221 7.35 -11.55 -12.94
N ALA A 222 8.47 -11.70 -12.23
CA ALA A 222 9.19 -12.96 -12.13
C ALA A 222 9.87 -13.11 -10.78
N LEU A 223 10.17 -14.36 -10.39
CA LEU A 223 11.10 -14.63 -9.30
C LEU A 223 12.54 -14.75 -9.84
N TYR A 224 13.48 -14.24 -9.09
CA TYR A 224 14.91 -14.36 -9.36
C TYR A 224 15.62 -15.07 -8.22
N LEU A 225 16.34 -16.14 -8.54
CA LEU A 225 17.31 -16.76 -7.64
C LEU A 225 18.68 -16.13 -7.91
N ILE A 226 19.28 -15.56 -6.88
CA ILE A 226 20.52 -14.79 -7.01
C ILE A 226 21.57 -15.38 -6.08
N ASP A 227 22.70 -15.84 -6.63
CA ASP A 227 23.86 -16.27 -5.86
C ASP A 227 24.57 -15.03 -5.29
N VAL A 228 24.62 -14.93 -3.97
CA VAL A 228 25.11 -13.72 -3.29
C VAL A 228 26.62 -13.54 -3.37
N ASN A 229 27.39 -14.58 -3.72
CA ASN A 229 28.83 -14.52 -3.84
C ASN A 229 29.28 -14.18 -5.26
N THR A 230 28.56 -14.68 -6.27
CA THR A 230 28.93 -14.50 -7.69
C THR A 230 28.06 -13.49 -8.42
N GLY A 231 26.91 -13.10 -7.84
CA GLY A 231 25.90 -12.27 -8.49
C GLY A 231 25.18 -12.96 -9.64
N LYS A 232 25.36 -14.28 -9.82
CA LYS A 232 24.70 -15.01 -10.90
C LYS A 232 23.20 -15.12 -10.61
N GLU A 233 22.39 -14.75 -11.58
CA GLU A 233 20.94 -14.77 -11.49
C GLU A 233 20.30 -15.87 -12.35
N LYS A 234 19.18 -16.43 -11.86
CA LYS A 234 18.31 -17.36 -12.60
C LYS A 234 16.88 -16.89 -12.48
N LYS A 235 16.29 -16.52 -13.62
CA LYS A 235 14.90 -16.08 -13.73
C LYS A 235 13.95 -17.25 -13.78
N ILE A 236 12.83 -17.14 -13.06
CA ILE A 236 11.69 -18.07 -13.08
C ILE A 236 10.45 -17.26 -13.45
N ASN A 237 9.89 -17.56 -14.62
CA ASN A 237 8.70 -16.89 -15.14
C ASN A 237 7.43 -17.66 -14.80
N PHE A 238 6.37 -16.91 -14.52
CA PHE A 238 5.03 -17.44 -14.32
C PHE A 238 4.06 -16.73 -15.27
N ASN A 239 3.00 -17.43 -15.64
CA ASN A 239 1.87 -16.82 -16.35
C ASN A 239 0.85 -16.36 -15.27
N LEU A 240 1.15 -15.23 -14.64
CA LEU A 240 0.35 -14.59 -13.59
C LEU A 240 0.35 -13.08 -13.85
N ASP A 241 -0.69 -12.39 -13.38
CA ASP A 241 -0.82 -10.94 -13.49
C ASP A 241 0.20 -10.20 -12.61
N GLY A 242 0.56 -10.81 -11.47
CA GLY A 242 1.57 -10.30 -10.56
C GLY A 242 2.26 -11.41 -9.79
N VAL A 243 3.51 -11.18 -9.38
CA VAL A 243 4.29 -12.06 -8.51
C VAL A 243 4.96 -11.21 -7.43
N PHE A 244 4.76 -11.60 -6.19
CA PHE A 244 5.23 -10.83 -5.03
C PHE A 244 5.98 -11.73 -4.06
N THR A 245 6.05 -11.35 -2.82
CA THR A 245 6.67 -12.02 -1.67
C THR A 245 6.98 -13.49 -1.87
N ALA A 246 8.24 -13.88 -1.78
CA ALA A 246 8.66 -15.27 -1.89
C ALA A 246 9.35 -15.74 -0.62
N SER A 247 9.11 -17.00 -0.23
CA SER A 247 9.69 -17.65 0.94
C SER A 247 10.23 -19.02 0.55
N TRP A 248 11.48 -19.31 0.90
CA TRP A 248 12.14 -20.59 0.60
C TRP A 248 11.80 -21.63 1.64
N SER A 249 11.47 -22.85 1.21
CA SER A 249 11.21 -23.97 2.13
C SER A 249 12.48 -24.36 2.90
N PRO A 250 12.36 -24.87 4.14
CA PRO A 250 13.52 -25.24 4.98
C PRO A 250 14.40 -26.32 4.37
N ASP A 251 13.84 -27.19 3.52
CA ASP A 251 14.57 -28.26 2.81
C ASP A 251 15.23 -27.79 1.50
N GLY A 252 14.92 -26.56 1.07
CA GLY A 252 15.48 -25.93 -0.13
C GLY A 252 14.86 -26.36 -1.45
N LYS A 253 13.77 -27.15 -1.44
CA LYS A 253 13.19 -27.70 -2.67
C LYS A 253 12.06 -26.89 -3.25
N GLN A 254 11.38 -26.09 -2.43
CA GLN A 254 10.19 -25.33 -2.84
C GLN A 254 10.31 -23.86 -2.50
N LEU A 255 9.55 -23.06 -3.27
CA LEU A 255 9.29 -21.65 -2.97
C LEU A 255 7.80 -21.49 -2.74
N ALA A 256 7.42 -20.91 -1.62
CA ALA A 256 6.09 -20.31 -1.46
C ALA A 256 6.14 -18.88 -1.94
N PHE A 257 5.16 -18.42 -2.68
CA PHE A 257 5.11 -17.04 -3.16
C PHE A 257 3.66 -16.57 -3.35
N VAL A 258 3.48 -15.25 -3.36
CA VAL A 258 2.19 -14.62 -3.67
C VAL A 258 2.09 -14.42 -5.17
N GLY A 259 1.02 -14.94 -5.76
CA GLY A 259 0.69 -14.78 -7.17
C GLY A 259 -0.70 -14.15 -7.34
N ASN A 260 -0.82 -13.17 -8.26
CA ASN A 260 -2.11 -12.60 -8.62
C ASN A 260 -2.59 -13.21 -9.92
N GLU A 261 -3.86 -13.61 -9.93
CA GLU A 261 -4.55 -14.08 -11.12
C GLU A 261 -6.02 -13.64 -11.04
N GLY A 262 -6.49 -12.91 -12.06
CA GLY A 262 -7.88 -12.47 -12.13
C GLY A 262 -8.34 -11.55 -10.98
N GLY A 263 -7.42 -10.84 -10.33
CA GLY A 263 -7.70 -9.88 -9.25
C GLY A 263 -7.65 -10.46 -7.84
N ALA A 264 -7.44 -11.78 -7.67
CA ALA A 264 -7.20 -12.40 -6.37
C ALA A 264 -5.69 -12.61 -6.14
N SER A 265 -5.28 -12.54 -4.87
CA SER A 265 -3.90 -12.82 -4.43
C SER A 265 -3.89 -14.12 -3.66
N ASP A 266 -3.24 -15.13 -4.21
CA ASP A 266 -3.15 -16.46 -3.61
C ASP A 266 -1.71 -16.87 -3.27
N ILE A 267 -1.58 -17.85 -2.38
CA ILE A 267 -0.29 -18.49 -2.09
C ILE A 267 -0.09 -19.64 -3.08
N TYR A 268 1.03 -19.58 -3.77
CA TYR A 268 1.50 -20.59 -4.70
C TYR A 268 2.73 -21.31 -4.15
N LEU A 269 2.85 -22.61 -4.46
CA LEU A 269 4.09 -23.38 -4.30
C LEU A 269 4.73 -23.60 -5.67
N TYR A 270 6.05 -23.47 -5.71
CA TYR A 270 6.84 -23.81 -6.89
C TYR A 270 7.94 -24.80 -6.51
N ASP A 271 7.90 -25.99 -7.12
CA ASP A 271 8.94 -27.01 -6.98
C ASP A 271 10.14 -26.68 -7.87
N LEU A 272 11.31 -26.55 -7.28
CA LEU A 272 12.54 -26.13 -7.98
C LEU A 272 13.13 -27.24 -8.88
N ASP A 273 12.87 -28.50 -8.57
CA ASP A 273 13.35 -29.67 -9.32
C ASP A 273 12.41 -29.99 -10.49
N ASN A 274 11.13 -30.17 -10.20
CA ASN A 274 10.11 -30.53 -11.18
C ASN A 274 9.61 -29.34 -12.00
N LYS A 275 9.81 -28.10 -11.52
CA LYS A 275 9.34 -26.84 -12.12
C LYS A 275 7.81 -26.75 -12.21
N GLU A 276 7.13 -27.37 -11.29
CA GLU A 276 5.67 -27.35 -11.19
C GLU A 276 5.21 -26.23 -10.24
N LYS A 277 4.14 -25.54 -10.63
CA LYS A 277 3.48 -24.49 -9.86
C LYS A 277 2.09 -24.97 -9.45
N ILE A 278 1.76 -24.85 -8.17
CA ILE A 278 0.45 -25.19 -7.61
C ILE A 278 -0.08 -24.02 -6.80
N ASN A 279 -1.33 -23.61 -7.03
CA ASN A 279 -2.06 -22.70 -6.17
C ASN A 279 -2.60 -23.50 -4.97
N ILE A 280 -2.25 -23.11 -3.74
CA ILE A 280 -2.61 -23.86 -2.53
C ILE A 280 -3.77 -23.24 -1.74
N THR A 281 -4.04 -21.95 -1.89
CA THR A 281 -5.21 -21.29 -1.28
C THR A 281 -6.41 -21.23 -2.23
N ALA A 282 -6.22 -20.81 -3.46
CA ALA A 282 -7.15 -20.90 -4.59
C ALA A 282 -8.58 -20.43 -4.26
N ASP A 283 -8.72 -19.23 -3.74
CA ASP A 283 -10.02 -18.70 -3.30
C ASP A 283 -10.23 -17.21 -3.68
N VAL A 284 -11.25 -16.57 -3.08
CA VAL A 284 -11.64 -15.19 -3.41
C VAL A 284 -11.00 -14.13 -2.50
N PHE A 285 -10.24 -14.56 -1.51
CA PHE A 285 -9.61 -13.69 -0.53
C PHE A 285 -8.22 -13.26 -0.96
N SER A 286 -7.67 -12.25 -0.29
CA SER A 286 -6.32 -11.80 -0.53
C SER A 286 -5.35 -12.42 0.49
N ASP A 287 -4.56 -13.37 0.03
CA ASP A 287 -3.56 -14.08 0.83
C ASP A 287 -2.17 -13.55 0.54
N THR A 288 -1.44 -13.16 1.57
CA THR A 288 -0.13 -12.50 1.46
C THR A 288 0.86 -13.00 2.51
N GLU A 289 2.13 -12.62 2.37
CA GLU A 289 3.20 -12.81 3.36
C GLU A 289 3.42 -14.26 3.84
N PRO A 290 3.58 -15.24 2.93
CA PRO A 290 3.80 -16.63 3.31
C PRO A 290 5.14 -16.83 3.99
N SER A 291 5.14 -17.58 5.10
CA SER A 291 6.34 -18.01 5.82
C SER A 291 6.24 -19.46 6.24
N TRP A 292 7.30 -20.25 5.99
CA TRP A 292 7.33 -21.66 6.28
C TRP A 292 7.52 -21.96 7.77
N SER A 293 6.86 -23.03 8.26
CA SER A 293 7.23 -23.65 9.53
C SER A 293 8.61 -24.30 9.44
N PRO A 294 9.33 -24.43 10.55
CA PRO A 294 10.67 -25.04 10.57
C PRO A 294 10.73 -26.46 10.04
N ASP A 295 9.64 -27.22 10.17
CA ASP A 295 9.52 -28.61 9.67
C ASP A 295 9.06 -28.70 8.21
N GLY A 296 8.72 -27.55 7.59
CA GLY A 296 8.30 -27.48 6.19
C GLY A 296 6.90 -28.01 5.87
N LYS A 297 6.06 -28.28 6.89
CA LYS A 297 4.72 -28.85 6.69
C LYS A 297 3.60 -27.83 6.68
N THR A 298 3.85 -26.66 7.22
CA THR A 298 2.84 -25.62 7.39
C THR A 298 3.39 -24.30 6.86
N ILE A 299 2.52 -23.49 6.27
CA ILE A 299 2.82 -22.09 5.91
C ILE A 299 1.90 -21.20 6.75
N VAL A 300 2.47 -20.24 7.45
CA VAL A 300 1.72 -19.13 8.04
C VAL A 300 1.63 -18.00 7.02
N PHE A 301 0.49 -17.33 6.96
CA PHE A 301 0.22 -16.24 6.02
C PHE A 301 -0.82 -15.27 6.58
N VAL A 302 -0.95 -14.13 5.93
CA VAL A 302 -1.93 -13.09 6.23
C VAL A 302 -3.08 -13.18 5.23
N SER A 303 -4.31 -13.02 5.71
CA SER A 303 -5.50 -13.03 4.86
C SER A 303 -6.58 -12.08 5.36
N ASP A 304 -7.35 -11.53 4.44
CA ASP A 304 -8.52 -10.70 4.72
C ASP A 304 -9.83 -11.52 4.88
N ARG A 305 -9.78 -12.86 4.84
CA ARG A 305 -10.95 -13.74 4.83
C ARG A 305 -11.85 -13.64 6.07
N GLY A 306 -11.38 -13.10 7.19
CA GLY A 306 -12.15 -13.00 8.43
C GLY A 306 -12.65 -14.39 8.90
N GLY A 307 -13.91 -14.50 9.28
CA GLY A 307 -14.53 -15.78 9.67
C GLY A 307 -15.07 -16.62 8.50
N LEU A 308 -14.84 -16.22 7.24
CA LEU A 308 -15.36 -16.90 6.07
C LEU A 308 -14.50 -18.12 5.68
N SER A 309 -15.13 -19.14 5.12
CA SER A 309 -14.49 -20.41 4.75
C SER A 309 -14.29 -20.51 3.23
N ASN A 310 -13.17 -21.14 2.80
CA ASN A 310 -12.86 -21.44 1.40
C ASN A 310 -13.78 -22.49 0.75
N LYS A 311 -14.56 -23.24 1.52
CA LYS A 311 -15.22 -24.46 1.04
C LYS A 311 -16.50 -24.22 0.20
N GLY A 312 -16.49 -23.19 -0.67
CA GLY A 312 -17.58 -22.93 -1.61
C GLY A 312 -18.86 -22.33 -0.98
N GLU A 313 -18.79 -21.92 0.27
CA GLU A 313 -19.89 -21.33 1.02
C GLU A 313 -19.95 -19.80 0.88
N THR A 314 -18.84 -19.16 0.44
CA THR A 314 -18.77 -17.71 0.26
C THR A 314 -19.47 -17.31 -1.03
N THR A 315 -20.47 -16.46 -0.90
CA THR A 315 -21.26 -15.96 -2.02
C THR A 315 -20.78 -14.58 -2.50
N ALA A 316 -21.13 -14.20 -3.74
CA ALA A 316 -20.88 -12.85 -4.23
C ALA A 316 -21.49 -11.76 -3.33
N LYS A 317 -22.59 -12.07 -2.60
CA LYS A 317 -23.23 -11.16 -1.65
C LYS A 317 -22.35 -10.95 -0.41
N ASP A 318 -21.67 -12.00 0.06
CA ASP A 318 -20.77 -11.91 1.20
C ASP A 318 -19.58 -11.00 0.86
N MET A 319 -19.07 -11.09 -0.38
CA MET A 319 -17.98 -10.24 -0.87
C MET A 319 -18.36 -8.77 -1.04
N LEU A 320 -19.65 -8.44 -1.26
CA LEU A 320 -20.12 -7.05 -1.31
C LEU A 320 -20.03 -6.33 0.04
N SER A 321 -20.13 -7.07 1.15
CA SER A 321 -20.02 -6.54 2.51
C SER A 321 -18.70 -6.88 3.19
N HIS A 322 -17.76 -7.47 2.45
CA HIS A 322 -16.48 -7.92 2.96
C HIS A 322 -15.57 -6.75 3.34
N ASN A 323 -14.85 -6.90 4.45
CA ASN A 323 -13.88 -5.91 4.89
C ASN A 323 -12.46 -6.25 4.39
N TYR A 324 -12.13 -5.83 3.18
CA TYR A 324 -10.83 -6.04 2.55
C TYR A 324 -9.64 -5.38 3.28
N ASN A 325 -9.91 -4.51 4.25
CA ASN A 325 -8.90 -3.79 5.00
C ASN A 325 -8.61 -4.40 6.38
N HIS A 326 -9.20 -5.57 6.68
CA HIS A 326 -8.97 -6.27 7.93
C HIS A 326 -8.20 -7.56 7.68
N GLN A 327 -7.07 -7.69 8.34
CA GLN A 327 -6.11 -8.77 8.12
C GLN A 327 -5.86 -9.54 9.40
N ASP A 328 -6.00 -10.85 9.31
CA ASP A 328 -5.70 -11.82 10.37
C ASP A 328 -4.63 -12.82 9.90
N ILE A 329 -4.10 -13.58 10.85
CA ILE A 329 -3.10 -14.62 10.61
C ILE A 329 -3.76 -15.98 10.48
N TYR A 330 -3.34 -16.72 9.45
CA TYR A 330 -3.79 -18.08 9.14
C TYR A 330 -2.60 -18.99 8.93
N THR A 331 -2.85 -20.28 9.06
CA THR A 331 -1.93 -21.33 8.62
C THR A 331 -2.61 -22.22 7.60
N ILE A 332 -1.81 -22.77 6.69
CA ILE A 332 -2.23 -23.81 5.75
C ILE A 332 -1.29 -25.01 5.85
N ASP A 333 -1.85 -26.19 6.00
CA ASP A 333 -1.09 -27.44 5.89
C ASP A 333 -0.76 -27.70 4.42
N VAL A 334 0.50 -27.96 4.11
CA VAL A 334 0.99 -28.03 2.72
C VAL A 334 0.42 -29.24 1.97
N ASP A 335 0.22 -30.36 2.66
CA ASP A 335 -0.26 -31.60 2.07
C ASP A 335 -1.79 -31.63 1.98
N SER A 336 -2.48 -31.39 3.09
CA SER A 336 -3.95 -31.47 3.15
C SER A 336 -4.65 -30.21 2.61
N ARG A 337 -3.94 -29.06 2.59
CA ARG A 337 -4.46 -27.71 2.26
C ARG A 337 -5.56 -27.22 3.20
N ASP A 338 -5.57 -27.76 4.41
CA ASP A 338 -6.49 -27.27 5.44
C ASP A 338 -6.01 -25.92 5.98
N VAL A 339 -6.88 -24.90 5.89
CA VAL A 339 -6.64 -23.55 6.39
C VAL A 339 -7.19 -23.43 7.80
N THR A 340 -6.38 -22.90 8.71
CA THR A 340 -6.75 -22.67 10.11
C THR A 340 -6.52 -21.19 10.46
N ARG A 341 -7.52 -20.52 11.02
CA ARG A 341 -7.38 -19.16 11.55
C ARG A 341 -6.63 -19.22 12.88
N ILE A 342 -5.57 -18.43 13.00
CA ILE A 342 -4.72 -18.37 14.22
C ILE A 342 -5.16 -17.22 15.11
N THR A 343 -5.49 -16.08 14.51
CA THR A 343 -5.92 -14.88 15.23
C THR A 343 -7.33 -14.47 14.80
N ASP A 344 -8.04 -13.82 15.72
CA ASP A 344 -9.40 -13.28 15.53
C ASP A 344 -9.50 -12.01 16.36
N THR A 345 -8.99 -10.91 15.81
CA THR A 345 -8.84 -9.64 16.54
C THR A 345 -9.62 -8.51 15.85
N ASP A 346 -9.68 -7.34 16.46
CA ASP A 346 -10.29 -6.12 15.90
C ASP A 346 -9.26 -5.14 15.31
N TYR A 347 -8.02 -5.61 15.12
CA TYR A 347 -6.89 -4.85 14.57
C TYR A 347 -6.16 -5.66 13.49
N ASN A 348 -5.35 -5.00 12.65
CA ASN A 348 -4.62 -5.65 11.58
C ASN A 348 -3.35 -6.33 12.07
N GLU A 349 -3.05 -7.48 11.52
CA GLU A 349 -1.89 -8.31 11.84
C GLU A 349 -1.12 -8.67 10.57
N ASN A 350 0.22 -8.50 10.60
CA ASN A 350 1.10 -8.67 9.46
C ASN A 350 2.43 -9.32 9.82
N TYR A 351 3.16 -9.76 8.82
CA TYR A 351 4.53 -10.30 8.91
C TYR A 351 4.70 -11.47 9.87
N PRO A 352 3.85 -12.50 9.79
CA PRO A 352 3.95 -13.65 10.67
C PRO A 352 5.16 -14.51 10.32
N ILE A 353 5.91 -14.93 11.35
CA ILE A 353 7.01 -15.87 11.22
C ILE A 353 6.99 -16.88 12.36
N PHE A 354 7.35 -18.12 12.08
CA PHE A 354 7.53 -19.13 13.12
C PHE A 354 8.83 -18.91 13.90
N ALA A 355 8.80 -19.14 15.20
CA ALA A 355 10.01 -19.43 15.94
C ALA A 355 10.53 -20.84 15.57
N ASN A 356 11.85 -21.03 15.57
CA ASN A 356 12.46 -22.29 15.13
C ASN A 356 12.64 -23.28 16.28
N THR A 357 12.83 -22.78 17.50
CA THR A 357 13.15 -23.56 18.69
C THR A 357 12.03 -23.58 19.72
N ASP A 358 10.99 -22.79 19.51
CA ASP A 358 9.82 -22.67 20.38
C ASP A 358 8.54 -22.81 19.54
N ASN A 359 7.49 -23.38 20.13
CA ASN A 359 6.20 -23.55 19.45
C ASN A 359 5.38 -22.25 19.47
N SER A 360 5.93 -21.20 18.88
CA SER A 360 5.30 -19.89 18.82
C SER A 360 5.47 -19.20 17.47
N LEU A 361 4.65 -18.16 17.25
CA LEU A 361 4.75 -17.23 16.13
C LEU A 361 5.13 -15.85 16.66
N PHE A 362 5.93 -15.12 15.88
CA PHE A 362 6.03 -13.68 15.99
C PHE A 362 5.26 -13.03 14.85
N TYR A 363 4.61 -11.91 15.14
CA TYR A 363 3.93 -11.10 14.13
C TYR A 363 3.84 -9.64 14.57
N THR A 364 3.45 -8.75 13.70
CA THR A 364 3.20 -7.35 14.03
C THR A 364 1.70 -7.06 14.00
N GLY A 365 1.23 -6.20 14.90
CA GLY A 365 -0.17 -5.80 14.94
C GLY A 365 -0.32 -4.32 15.28
N ASP A 366 -1.32 -3.65 14.69
CA ASP A 366 -1.61 -2.23 14.92
C ASP A 366 -2.53 -1.98 16.13
N TYR A 367 -2.45 -2.90 17.09
CA TYR A 367 -3.21 -2.87 18.33
C TYR A 367 -3.06 -1.52 19.05
N GLN A 368 -4.19 -0.92 19.44
CA GLN A 368 -4.27 0.38 20.10
C GLN A 368 -3.65 1.55 19.30
N GLY A 369 -3.47 1.40 17.98
CA GLY A 369 -3.06 2.46 17.06
C GLY A 369 -1.56 2.63 16.87
N THR A 370 -0.75 1.65 17.29
CA THR A 370 0.68 1.57 16.98
C THR A 370 1.08 0.15 16.62
N TRP A 371 2.05 0.02 15.70
CA TRP A 371 2.52 -1.28 15.23
C TRP A 371 3.53 -1.87 16.22
N ASN A 372 3.14 -2.97 16.86
CA ASN A 372 3.92 -3.62 17.88
C ASN A 372 4.23 -5.08 17.56
N LEU A 373 5.27 -5.63 18.18
CA LEU A 373 5.62 -7.03 18.12
C LEU A 373 4.72 -7.83 19.05
N PHE A 374 4.18 -8.92 18.52
CA PHE A 374 3.42 -9.91 19.26
C PHE A 374 4.13 -11.27 19.23
N ARG A 375 3.95 -12.04 20.29
CA ARG A 375 4.27 -13.46 20.34
C ARG A 375 2.99 -14.24 20.61
N HIS A 376 2.69 -15.21 19.74
CA HIS A 376 1.56 -16.11 19.85
C HIS A 376 2.07 -17.52 20.20
N ASP A 377 1.61 -18.08 21.31
CA ASP A 377 1.90 -19.44 21.74
C ASP A 377 0.90 -20.39 21.07
N LEU A 378 1.40 -21.24 20.17
CA LEU A 378 0.58 -22.19 19.40
C LEU A 378 -0.03 -23.30 20.25
N ASN A 379 0.51 -23.58 21.46
CA ASN A 379 -0.06 -24.59 22.34
C ASN A 379 -1.28 -24.07 23.10
N SER A 380 -1.21 -22.83 23.58
CA SER A 380 -2.28 -22.22 24.37
C SER A 380 -3.24 -21.38 23.53
N GLY A 381 -2.90 -21.03 22.28
CA GLY A 381 -3.64 -20.12 21.43
C GLY A 381 -3.67 -18.68 21.95
N ARG A 382 -2.68 -18.25 22.74
CA ARG A 382 -2.65 -16.91 23.33
C ARG A 382 -1.61 -16.01 22.68
N SER A 383 -2.03 -14.81 22.31
CA SER A 383 -1.15 -13.73 21.87
C SER A 383 -0.78 -12.80 23.00
N GLN A 384 0.46 -12.34 23.01
CA GLN A 384 0.97 -11.35 23.95
C GLN A 384 1.73 -10.26 23.18
N VAL A 385 1.43 -9.00 23.46
CA VAL A 385 2.22 -7.88 22.96
C VAL A 385 3.50 -7.76 23.79
N VAL A 386 4.65 -7.66 23.11
CA VAL A 386 5.97 -7.64 23.76
C VAL A 386 6.74 -6.32 23.54
N THR A 387 6.15 -5.38 22.83
CA THR A 387 6.68 -4.01 22.66
C THR A 387 5.60 -2.97 22.83
N ASN A 388 5.97 -1.72 23.09
CA ASN A 388 5.05 -0.57 23.16
C ASN A 388 5.69 0.64 22.47
N LEU A 389 5.58 0.69 21.14
CA LEU A 389 6.30 1.62 20.30
C LEU A 389 5.50 2.88 19.96
N LEU A 390 6.21 3.99 19.78
CA LEU A 390 5.65 5.25 19.26
C LEU A 390 5.26 5.16 17.79
N THR A 391 6.03 4.42 16.99
CA THR A 391 5.80 4.28 15.55
C THR A 391 5.50 2.83 15.20
N GLY A 392 6.51 2.03 14.82
CA GLY A 392 6.25 0.63 14.53
C GLY A 392 7.46 -0.14 14.03
N LEU A 393 7.28 -1.45 14.03
CA LEU A 393 8.21 -2.43 13.48
C LEU A 393 7.49 -3.34 12.48
N PHE A 394 8.21 -3.75 11.44
CA PHE A 394 7.66 -4.39 10.25
C PHE A 394 8.64 -5.39 9.64
N GLN A 395 8.14 -6.34 8.85
CA GLN A 395 8.97 -7.21 8.02
C GLN A 395 9.98 -8.02 8.83
N LEU A 396 9.45 -8.89 9.66
CA LEU A 396 10.22 -9.68 10.61
C LEU A 396 11.09 -10.74 9.94
N SER A 397 12.29 -10.97 10.46
CA SER A 397 13.15 -12.08 10.10
C SER A 397 13.92 -12.57 11.32
N LEU A 398 13.92 -13.88 11.54
CA LEU A 398 14.48 -14.51 12.74
C LEU A 398 15.66 -15.43 12.37
N THR A 399 16.73 -15.42 13.17
CA THR A 399 17.81 -16.38 13.02
C THR A 399 17.34 -17.79 13.36
N ARG A 400 17.98 -18.80 12.77
CA ARG A 400 17.59 -20.23 12.94
C ARG A 400 17.66 -20.71 14.40
N ASP A 401 18.45 -20.07 15.23
CA ASP A 401 18.59 -20.35 16.68
C ASP A 401 17.65 -19.49 17.54
N ASP A 402 16.76 -18.68 16.92
CA ASP A 402 15.91 -17.67 17.54
C ASP A 402 16.66 -16.61 18.38
N GLY A 403 17.99 -16.57 18.24
CA GLY A 403 18.83 -15.68 19.02
C GLY A 403 18.75 -14.21 18.63
N THR A 404 18.33 -13.91 17.40
CA THR A 404 18.23 -12.54 16.89
C THR A 404 17.02 -12.35 15.97
N LEU A 405 16.18 -11.39 16.30
CA LEU A 405 15.13 -10.87 15.42
C LEU A 405 15.63 -9.61 14.71
N VAL A 406 15.49 -9.57 13.39
CA VAL A 406 15.79 -8.42 12.55
C VAL A 406 14.49 -7.92 11.92
N PHE A 407 14.32 -6.61 11.83
CA PHE A 407 13.10 -6.00 11.31
C PHE A 407 13.36 -4.60 10.73
N ALA A 408 12.43 -4.08 9.95
CA ALA A 408 12.40 -2.69 9.52
C ALA A 408 11.62 -1.85 10.55
N GLY A 409 12.19 -0.73 10.99
CA GLY A 409 11.53 0.22 11.89
C GLY A 409 11.40 1.58 11.22
N TYR A 410 10.28 2.27 11.48
CA TYR A 410 10.02 3.61 10.97
C TYR A 410 10.29 4.64 12.05
N ALA A 411 11.18 5.59 11.79
CA ALA A 411 11.47 6.70 12.70
C ALA A 411 12.16 7.86 11.98
N GLY A 412 11.81 9.09 12.33
CA GLY A 412 12.44 10.31 11.82
C GLY A 412 12.28 10.49 10.30
N LEU A 413 11.12 10.11 9.77
CA LEU A 413 10.76 10.15 8.35
C LEU A 413 11.58 9.22 7.46
N GLY A 414 11.98 8.06 7.94
CA GLY A 414 12.69 7.08 7.15
C GLY A 414 12.63 5.68 7.77
N TRP A 415 13.10 4.73 7.02
CA TRP A 415 13.10 3.33 7.37
C TRP A 415 14.51 2.86 7.63
N ASP A 416 14.73 2.20 8.77
CA ASP A 416 16.00 1.59 9.12
C ASP A 416 15.83 0.16 9.60
N ILE A 417 16.91 -0.62 9.45
CA ILE A 417 16.98 -1.99 9.92
C ILE A 417 17.48 -1.98 11.36
N TYR A 418 16.76 -2.73 12.19
CA TYR A 418 17.05 -2.91 13.61
C TYR A 418 17.18 -4.39 13.95
N ARG A 419 17.82 -4.67 15.09
CA ARG A 419 17.91 -6.01 15.64
C ARG A 419 17.60 -6.04 17.13
N ILE A 420 16.88 -7.07 17.55
CA ILE A 420 16.65 -7.45 18.95
C ILE A 420 17.37 -8.78 19.22
N ASN A 421 18.13 -8.85 20.30
CA ASN A 421 18.72 -10.11 20.77
C ASN A 421 17.75 -10.83 21.69
N ASN A 422 17.71 -12.17 21.61
CA ASN A 422 16.86 -13.05 22.44
C ASN A 422 15.38 -12.62 22.45
N PRO A 423 14.71 -12.53 21.30
CA PRO A 423 13.32 -12.06 21.24
C PRO A 423 12.34 -12.94 22.04
N LEU A 424 12.64 -14.21 22.23
CA LEU A 424 11.85 -15.11 23.06
C LEU A 424 11.87 -14.76 24.56
N ALA A 425 12.87 -13.99 25.00
CA ALA A 425 13.00 -13.53 26.38
C ALA A 425 12.30 -12.17 26.64
N LEU A 426 11.64 -11.59 25.65
CA LEU A 426 10.88 -10.36 25.86
C LEU A 426 9.66 -10.64 26.73
N ASP A 427 9.48 -9.81 27.76
CA ASP A 427 8.30 -9.86 28.61
C ASP A 427 7.08 -9.23 27.91
N SER A 428 5.89 -9.68 28.30
CA SER A 428 4.66 -9.04 27.88
C SER A 428 4.55 -7.63 28.46
N THR A 429 4.04 -6.69 27.68
CA THR A 429 3.82 -5.31 28.11
C THR A 429 2.35 -4.90 27.91
N SER A 430 1.98 -3.74 28.41
CA SER A 430 0.66 -3.15 28.19
C SER A 430 0.77 -1.99 27.21
N VAL A 431 -0.15 -1.92 26.26
CA VAL A 431 -0.25 -0.83 25.28
C VAL A 431 -1.55 -0.07 25.52
N SER A 432 -1.45 1.22 25.83
CA SER A 432 -2.62 2.10 25.93
C SER A 432 -3.09 2.54 24.54
N ALA A 433 -4.38 2.86 24.40
CA ALA A 433 -4.89 3.41 23.16
C ALA A 433 -4.23 4.76 22.82
N THR A 434 -3.91 4.99 21.56
CA THR A 434 -3.59 6.33 21.05
C THR A 434 -4.83 7.22 21.09
N ASN A 435 -4.65 8.54 21.07
CA ASN A 435 -5.80 9.45 20.97
C ASN A 435 -6.68 9.16 19.77
N PHE A 436 -6.09 8.73 18.67
CA PHE A 436 -6.84 8.31 17.47
C PHE A 436 -7.81 7.17 17.77
N ILE A 437 -7.35 6.10 18.41
CA ILE A 437 -8.19 4.94 18.74
C ILE A 437 -9.20 5.28 19.83
N ALA A 438 -8.83 6.05 20.85
CA ALA A 438 -9.74 6.47 21.90
C ALA A 438 -10.90 7.30 21.33
N ASN A 439 -10.60 8.31 20.51
CA ASN A 439 -11.58 9.16 19.86
C ASN A 439 -12.46 8.40 18.85
N ARG A 440 -11.90 7.39 18.16
CA ARG A 440 -12.68 6.54 17.26
C ARG A 440 -13.74 5.75 18.00
N LYS A 441 -13.38 5.13 19.12
CA LYS A 441 -14.33 4.36 19.95
C LYS A 441 -15.46 5.23 20.52
N GLU A 442 -15.18 6.48 20.86
CA GLU A 442 -16.22 7.43 21.31
C GLU A 442 -17.16 7.80 20.17
N ASN A 443 -16.64 8.14 19.00
CA ASN A 443 -17.44 8.48 17.81
C ASN A 443 -18.33 7.32 17.33
N ASP A 444 -17.78 6.10 17.30
CA ASP A 444 -18.54 4.90 16.92
C ASP A 444 -19.69 4.62 17.91
N GLN A 445 -19.50 4.92 19.19
CA GLN A 445 -20.58 4.80 20.20
C GLN A 445 -21.65 5.88 20.03
N GLU A 446 -21.29 7.11 19.69
CA GLU A 446 -22.25 8.20 19.41
C GLU A 446 -23.05 7.92 18.14
N GLU A 447 -22.39 7.45 17.07
CA GLU A 447 -23.07 7.08 15.82
C GLU A 447 -24.04 5.92 16.02
N LEU A 448 -23.66 4.88 16.77
CA LEU A 448 -24.54 3.78 17.15
C LEU A 448 -25.72 4.24 18.02
N ALA A 449 -25.48 5.20 18.92
CA ALA A 449 -26.55 5.77 19.75
C ALA A 449 -27.54 6.58 18.91
N ASP A 450 -27.05 7.33 17.93
CA ASP A 450 -27.90 8.08 17.00
C ASP A 450 -28.67 7.17 16.03
N LEU A 451 -28.06 6.12 15.50
CA LEU A 451 -28.73 5.09 14.70
C LEU A 451 -29.83 4.37 15.51
N ARG A 452 -29.60 4.10 16.79
CA ARG A 452 -30.63 3.54 17.69
C ARG A 452 -31.79 4.52 17.92
N LYS A 453 -31.50 5.82 18.12
CA LYS A 453 -32.53 6.86 18.25
C LYS A 453 -33.38 7.00 16.99
N HIS A 454 -32.76 6.88 15.79
CA HIS A 454 -33.48 6.93 14.51
C HIS A 454 -34.31 5.66 14.23
N LYS A 455 -33.81 4.47 14.60
CA LYS A 455 -34.57 3.21 14.50
C LYS A 455 -35.83 3.18 15.38
N LEU A 456 -35.79 3.87 16.51
CA LEU A 456 -36.98 3.97 17.41
C LEU A 456 -38.08 4.91 16.87
N LYS A 457 -37.82 5.71 15.83
CA LYS A 457 -38.80 6.61 15.20
C LYS A 457 -39.47 6.02 13.95
N GLY A 458 -39.36 4.72 13.70
CA GLY A 458 -40.14 3.97 12.73
C GLY A 458 -40.35 4.66 11.39
N THR A 459 -39.32 4.70 10.54
CA THR A 459 -39.52 4.98 9.12
C THR A 459 -38.87 3.89 8.28
N ALA A 460 -39.63 3.50 7.25
CA ALA A 460 -39.39 2.41 6.32
C ALA A 460 -38.00 2.45 5.67
N ALA A 461 -37.60 1.28 5.21
CA ALA A 461 -36.42 0.94 4.42
C ALA A 461 -35.68 2.14 3.78
N ASN A 462 -34.42 2.37 4.18
CA ASN A 462 -33.53 3.29 3.52
C ASN A 462 -33.23 2.79 2.10
N THR A 463 -34.01 3.25 1.14
CA THR A 463 -33.46 3.46 -0.19
C THR A 463 -32.49 4.62 -0.05
N THR A 464 -31.20 4.38 -0.27
CA THR A 464 -30.20 5.44 -0.33
C THR A 464 -30.65 6.42 -1.39
N ASP A 465 -31.04 7.62 -0.97
CA ASP A 465 -31.46 8.67 -1.88
C ASP A 465 -30.21 9.29 -2.52
N TYR A 466 -29.93 8.87 -3.74
CA TYR A 466 -28.83 9.40 -4.54
C TYR A 466 -29.14 10.76 -5.17
N SER A 467 -30.31 11.36 -4.91
CA SER A 467 -30.73 12.64 -5.49
C SER A 467 -29.84 13.82 -5.06
N THR A 468 -29.08 13.66 -3.97
CA THR A 468 -28.11 14.67 -3.46
C THR A 468 -26.70 14.54 -4.04
N TYR A 469 -26.42 13.50 -4.83
CA TYR A 469 -25.12 13.36 -5.50
C TYR A 469 -25.01 14.34 -6.67
N ILE A 470 -23.82 14.91 -6.86
CA ILE A 470 -23.50 15.92 -7.89
C ILE A 470 -23.89 15.47 -9.31
N PHE A 471 -23.95 14.17 -9.56
CA PHE A 471 -24.31 13.57 -10.85
C PHE A 471 -25.75 13.04 -10.92
N ALA A 472 -26.55 13.21 -9.86
CA ALA A 472 -27.91 12.67 -9.83
C ALA A 472 -28.80 13.23 -10.94
N TRP A 473 -28.68 14.52 -11.25
CA TRP A 473 -29.44 15.16 -12.32
C TRP A 473 -29.00 14.69 -13.72
N GLU A 474 -27.70 14.43 -13.95
CA GLU A 474 -27.17 13.88 -15.20
C GLU A 474 -27.63 12.44 -15.39
N TYR A 475 -27.64 11.65 -14.31
CA TYR A 475 -28.14 10.28 -14.31
C TYR A 475 -29.66 10.24 -14.55
N GLU A 476 -30.44 11.13 -13.95
CA GLU A 476 -31.87 11.27 -14.22
C GLU A 476 -32.16 11.76 -15.65
N GLN A 477 -31.36 12.67 -16.18
CA GLN A 477 -31.49 13.14 -17.55
C GLN A 477 -31.13 12.04 -18.56
N TYR A 478 -30.06 11.30 -18.29
CA TYR A 478 -29.68 10.12 -19.08
C TYR A 478 -30.78 9.05 -19.09
N ASN A 479 -31.36 8.75 -17.94
CA ASN A 479 -32.48 7.81 -17.83
C ASN A 479 -33.77 8.34 -18.48
N LYS A 480 -34.06 9.65 -18.40
CA LYS A 480 -35.21 10.25 -19.08
C LYS A 480 -35.04 10.30 -20.60
N GLU A 481 -33.83 10.49 -21.08
CA GLU A 481 -33.54 10.44 -22.52
C GLU A 481 -33.51 9.00 -23.05
N SER A 482 -33.08 8.03 -22.25
CA SER A 482 -33.11 6.61 -22.61
C SER A 482 -34.53 6.00 -22.54
N MET A 483 -35.45 6.61 -21.77
CA MET A 483 -36.86 6.20 -21.69
C MET A 483 -37.79 6.93 -22.69
N ARG A 484 -37.30 7.88 -23.48
CA ARG A 484 -38.07 8.37 -24.63
C ARG A 484 -38.07 7.27 -25.68
N ASP A 485 -39.24 6.72 -25.97
CA ASP A 485 -39.56 5.78 -27.05
C ASP A 485 -38.94 6.22 -28.38
N GLN A 486 -37.67 5.99 -28.54
CA GLN A 486 -37.12 5.68 -29.86
C GLN A 486 -37.18 4.15 -29.93
N PRO A 487 -37.75 3.56 -31.01
CA PRO A 487 -37.54 2.16 -31.25
C PRO A 487 -36.01 2.02 -31.29
N LEU A 488 -35.46 1.38 -30.27
CA LEU A 488 -34.14 0.78 -30.37
C LEU A 488 -34.20 -0.03 -31.65
N ASP A 489 -33.55 0.46 -32.71
CA ASP A 489 -33.08 -0.37 -33.81
C ASP A 489 -32.07 -1.33 -33.16
N SER A 490 -32.59 -2.19 -32.30
CA SER A 490 -31.89 -3.32 -31.77
C SER A 490 -31.65 -4.22 -33.00
N LYS A 491 -30.52 -4.01 -33.66
CA LYS A 491 -29.98 -5.08 -34.50
C LYS A 491 -30.03 -6.31 -33.61
N PRO A 492 -30.76 -7.36 -34.04
CA PRO A 492 -31.01 -8.48 -33.14
C PRO A 492 -29.70 -9.02 -32.64
N ASP A 493 -29.62 -9.38 -31.35
CA ASP A 493 -28.47 -10.00 -30.69
C ASP A 493 -27.81 -11.11 -31.49
N SER A 494 -28.57 -11.74 -32.42
CA SER A 494 -28.14 -12.72 -33.39
C SER A 494 -27.00 -12.29 -34.33
N ILE A 495 -26.73 -10.98 -34.48
CA ILE A 495 -25.61 -10.50 -35.32
C ILE A 495 -24.27 -10.66 -34.56
N TYR A 496 -24.30 -10.72 -33.23
CA TYR A 496 -23.11 -10.78 -32.38
C TYR A 496 -22.95 -12.10 -31.64
N LYS A 497 -23.95 -12.98 -31.69
CA LYS A 497 -23.94 -14.28 -31.01
C LYS A 497 -24.12 -15.41 -32.00
N LYS A 498 -23.43 -16.53 -31.76
CA LYS A 498 -23.66 -17.81 -32.41
C LYS A 498 -24.91 -18.47 -31.84
N ASP A 499 -25.39 -19.50 -32.54
CA ASP A 499 -26.57 -20.29 -32.11
C ASP A 499 -26.37 -21.00 -30.73
N ASP A 500 -25.11 -21.20 -30.29
CA ASP A 500 -24.71 -21.77 -29.02
C ASP A 500 -24.68 -20.73 -27.85
N GLY A 501 -24.95 -19.47 -28.14
CA GLY A 501 -24.95 -18.37 -27.19
C GLY A 501 -23.63 -17.63 -27.03
N ASP A 502 -22.55 -18.13 -27.61
CA ASP A 502 -21.24 -17.49 -27.58
C ASP A 502 -21.19 -16.26 -28.50
N TYR A 503 -20.38 -15.27 -28.16
CA TYR A 503 -20.17 -14.09 -28.99
C TYR A 503 -19.30 -14.41 -30.20
N ILE A 504 -19.66 -13.81 -31.33
CA ILE A 504 -18.88 -13.91 -32.59
C ILE A 504 -17.69 -12.94 -32.46
N PRO A 505 -16.43 -13.43 -32.42
CA PRO A 505 -15.26 -12.56 -32.39
C PRO A 505 -15.24 -11.63 -33.59
N GLN A 506 -15.21 -10.33 -33.35
CA GLN A 506 -15.02 -9.33 -34.41
C GLN A 506 -13.55 -8.92 -34.47
N ALA A 507 -13.03 -8.77 -35.68
CA ALA A 507 -11.67 -8.25 -35.85
C ALA A 507 -11.60 -6.82 -35.29
N TYR A 508 -10.77 -6.63 -34.28
CA TYR A 508 -10.52 -5.32 -33.71
C TYR A 508 -9.85 -4.40 -34.73
N LYS A 509 -10.40 -3.21 -34.90
CA LYS A 509 -9.79 -2.14 -35.70
C LYS A 509 -9.26 -1.08 -34.78
N THR A 510 -7.95 -0.97 -34.67
CA THR A 510 -7.28 0.06 -33.89
C THR A 510 -7.72 1.45 -34.33
N ARG A 511 -8.29 2.22 -33.40
CA ARG A 511 -8.64 3.62 -33.57
C ARG A 511 -8.11 4.38 -32.36
N PHE A 512 -7.24 5.33 -32.63
CA PHE A 512 -6.70 6.20 -31.57
C PHE A 512 -7.62 7.38 -31.30
N SER A 513 -7.82 7.65 -30.02
CA SER A 513 -8.41 8.88 -29.50
C SER A 513 -7.34 9.71 -28.80
N LEU A 514 -7.48 11.02 -28.83
CA LEU A 514 -6.64 11.90 -28.01
C LEU A 514 -7.19 11.90 -26.59
N ASP A 515 -6.43 11.33 -25.64
CA ASP A 515 -6.84 11.22 -24.24
C ASP A 515 -6.43 12.46 -23.46
N ILE A 516 -5.19 12.92 -23.67
CA ILE A 516 -4.63 14.05 -22.94
C ILE A 516 -3.86 14.95 -23.93
N ALA A 517 -4.12 16.25 -23.85
CA ALA A 517 -3.30 17.29 -24.44
C ALA A 517 -2.92 18.27 -23.36
N GLN A 518 -1.64 18.39 -23.07
CA GLN A 518 -1.16 19.35 -22.08
C GLN A 518 0.04 20.12 -22.63
N GLY A 519 0.18 21.37 -22.21
CA GLY A 519 1.29 22.20 -22.60
C GLY A 519 1.62 23.22 -21.52
N ALA A 520 2.90 23.51 -21.38
CA ALA A 520 3.42 24.60 -20.59
C ALA A 520 4.20 25.54 -21.50
N TYR A 521 4.01 26.82 -21.32
CA TYR A 521 4.72 27.85 -22.04
C TYR A 521 5.26 28.89 -21.08
N GLY A 522 6.51 29.25 -21.24
CA GLY A 522 7.20 30.22 -20.38
C GLY A 522 8.15 31.10 -21.17
N TYR A 523 8.48 32.25 -20.58
CA TYR A 523 9.53 33.13 -21.07
C TYR A 523 10.61 33.28 -20.00
N ASN A 524 11.85 33.16 -20.42
CA ASN A 524 13.02 33.31 -19.58
C ASN A 524 13.99 34.33 -20.25
N ASN A 525 14.54 35.25 -19.47
CA ASN A 525 15.45 36.28 -19.98
C ASN A 525 16.76 35.76 -20.59
N VAL A 526 17.14 34.51 -20.29
CA VAL A 526 18.36 33.87 -20.80
C VAL A 526 18.06 33.02 -22.04
N PHE A 527 16.96 32.26 -22.01
CA PHE A 527 16.63 31.27 -23.04
C PHE A 527 15.45 31.68 -23.95
N GLY A 528 14.85 32.86 -23.71
CA GLY A 528 13.71 33.34 -24.50
C GLY A 528 12.42 32.56 -24.23
N HIS A 529 11.65 32.34 -25.27
CA HIS A 529 10.39 31.60 -25.22
C HIS A 529 10.65 30.09 -25.21
N GLN A 530 10.03 29.36 -24.27
CA GLN A 530 10.10 27.91 -24.17
C GLN A 530 8.70 27.35 -24.04
N GLY A 531 8.41 26.27 -24.76
CA GLY A 531 7.14 25.55 -24.69
C GLY A 531 7.38 24.04 -24.65
N LEU A 532 6.69 23.35 -23.76
CA LEU A 532 6.61 21.89 -23.72
C LEU A 532 5.17 21.50 -23.94
N PHE A 533 4.92 20.68 -24.96
CA PHE A 533 3.59 20.15 -25.27
C PHE A 533 3.66 18.63 -25.28
N MET A 534 2.66 18.00 -24.68
CA MET A 534 2.53 16.54 -24.67
C MET A 534 1.11 16.17 -25.08
N PHE A 535 1.05 15.16 -25.94
CA PHE A 535 -0.20 14.58 -26.42
C PHE A 535 -0.14 13.07 -26.18
N TYR A 536 -1.19 12.54 -25.58
CA TYR A 536 -1.35 11.11 -25.34
C TYR A 536 -2.57 10.63 -26.11
N PHE A 537 -2.37 9.56 -26.85
CA PHE A 537 -3.42 8.89 -27.59
C PHE A 537 -3.46 7.43 -27.15
N SER A 538 -4.64 6.90 -26.93
CA SER A 538 -4.83 5.46 -26.78
C SER A 538 -5.89 4.94 -27.74
N ASP A 539 -5.85 3.64 -27.96
CA ASP A 539 -6.95 2.95 -28.59
C ASP A 539 -8.04 2.62 -27.57
N ILE A 540 -9.21 2.24 -28.03
CA ILE A 540 -10.39 1.95 -27.19
C ILE A 540 -10.13 0.85 -26.14
N MET A 541 -9.22 -0.09 -26.43
CA MET A 541 -8.86 -1.18 -25.52
C MET A 541 -7.72 -0.81 -24.57
N GLY A 542 -7.01 0.29 -24.84
CA GLY A 542 -5.83 0.69 -24.07
C GLY A 542 -4.56 -0.11 -24.36
N ASP A 543 -4.62 -1.05 -25.30
CA ASP A 543 -3.50 -1.94 -25.62
C ASP A 543 -2.39 -1.22 -26.42
N HIS A 544 -2.74 -0.12 -27.08
CA HIS A 544 -1.80 0.68 -27.86
C HIS A 544 -1.87 2.13 -27.38
N GLN A 545 -0.72 2.65 -27.00
CA GLN A 545 -0.58 4.03 -26.57
C GLN A 545 0.49 4.74 -27.40
N ILE A 546 0.20 5.97 -27.82
CA ILE A 546 1.14 6.85 -28.51
C ILE A 546 1.29 8.10 -27.67
N SER A 547 2.51 8.43 -27.27
CA SER A 547 2.84 9.69 -26.61
C SER A 547 3.70 10.54 -27.54
N VAL A 548 3.28 11.78 -27.74
CA VAL A 548 4.05 12.74 -28.54
C VAL A 548 4.42 13.90 -27.61
N ALA A 549 5.69 14.15 -27.43
CA ALA A 549 6.19 15.32 -26.74
C ALA A 549 6.91 16.25 -27.72
N MET A 550 6.66 17.53 -27.60
CA MET A 550 7.32 18.58 -28.38
C MET A 550 7.88 19.62 -27.41
N GLU A 551 9.19 19.81 -27.46
CA GLU A 551 9.87 20.91 -26.79
C GLU A 551 10.20 21.99 -27.83
N SER A 552 9.71 23.21 -27.64
CA SER A 552 9.94 24.34 -28.52
C SER A 552 10.78 25.40 -27.83
N GLN A 553 11.88 25.79 -28.47
CA GLN A 553 12.73 26.90 -28.02
C GLN A 553 12.78 27.97 -29.11
N ILE A 554 12.38 29.19 -28.80
CA ILE A 554 12.48 30.40 -29.66
C ILE A 554 11.72 30.27 -31.00
N SER A 555 11.84 29.16 -31.70
CA SER A 555 11.19 28.93 -33.00
C SER A 555 10.95 27.43 -33.24
N LEU A 556 10.03 27.10 -34.17
CA LEU A 556 9.77 25.71 -34.58
C LEU A 556 10.98 25.00 -35.21
N GLN A 557 11.98 25.75 -35.68
CA GLN A 557 13.20 25.20 -36.24
C GLN A 557 14.18 24.70 -35.16
N ASN A 558 14.03 25.19 -33.93
CA ASN A 558 14.83 24.78 -32.77
C ASN A 558 13.98 23.95 -31.78
N SER A 559 13.12 23.12 -32.27
CA SER A 559 12.22 22.32 -31.46
C SER A 559 12.58 20.84 -31.55
N ASP A 560 12.54 20.17 -30.43
CA ASP A 560 12.73 18.73 -30.33
C ASP A 560 11.38 18.02 -30.29
N TYR A 561 11.28 16.89 -31.00
CA TYR A 561 10.09 16.06 -31.08
C TYR A 561 10.41 14.65 -30.61
N TYR A 562 9.59 14.11 -29.73
CA TYR A 562 9.70 12.75 -29.20
C TYR A 562 8.39 12.00 -29.50
N LEU A 563 8.53 10.78 -30.02
CA LEU A 563 7.41 9.92 -30.37
C LEU A 563 7.48 8.62 -29.58
#